data_b90a3a97c0121800cc3d02fb5cd31c19
#
_entry.id   b90a3a97c0121800cc3d02fb5cd31c19
#
_cell.length_a   1.000
_cell.length_b   1.000
_cell.length_c   1.000
_cell.angle_alpha   90.00
_cell.angle_beta   90.00
_cell.angle_gamma   90.00
#
_symmetry.space_group_name_H-M   'P 1'
#
loop_
_entity.id
_entity.type
_entity.pdbx_description
1 polymer ?
#
loop_
_entity_poly.entity_id
_entity_poly.type
_entity_poly.pdbx_seq_one_letter_code
_entity_poly.pdbx_strand_id
1 'polypeptide(L)'
;MNFLKKPVSSVDIKSKAKELGADLVGIADGAALGTSHITELDGKRVSVLAKRLNEGVARIRRWDDRHKYYNDELTLTHLEETSLELVYWLEECGYPALIVPPTHVSPSSYRGDPDEHLETMLSLPHAAVEAGLGTLGLNLQLLTKEYGPRVLLAGVLCSVEVECDRPMAEALCKGPACGRCLKTCPADAVKEWERDWPSCDRYRSPHGFAQLTEHLMKFAQEPDAAQRKQLLRSEDSFNLWQSILRGAGVVTGCRRCADVCPVGADYEKMLADAHLEIPENTPEKETRLAAMTGEVPERQRRFVGILKRI
;
A
#
# COMPACT_ATOMS: atom_id res chain seq x y z
N MET A 1 -17.27 30.85 -8.48
CA MET A 1 -17.07 30.87 -9.94
C MET A 1 -17.94 29.79 -10.55
N ASN A 2 -18.90 30.10 -11.41
CA ASN A 2 -19.64 29.09 -12.17
C ASN A 2 -18.78 28.68 -13.37
N PHE A 3 -17.94 27.68 -13.18
CA PHE A 3 -17.23 27.08 -14.31
C PHE A 3 -18.24 26.29 -15.13
N LEU A 4 -18.35 26.64 -16.41
CA LEU A 4 -19.09 25.81 -17.37
C LEU A 4 -18.46 24.42 -17.35
N LYS A 5 -19.20 23.42 -16.84
CA LYS A 5 -18.73 22.04 -16.82
C LYS A 5 -18.46 21.56 -18.23
N LYS A 6 -17.23 21.16 -18.50
CA LYS A 6 -16.86 20.49 -19.75
C LYS A 6 -17.30 19.02 -19.65
N PRO A 7 -17.82 18.40 -20.69
CA PRO A 7 -18.11 16.98 -20.68
C PRO A 7 -16.78 16.21 -20.51
N VAL A 8 -16.76 15.29 -19.55
CA VAL A 8 -15.61 14.42 -19.26
C VAL A 8 -16.13 12.98 -19.20
N SER A 9 -15.49 12.07 -19.90
CA SER A 9 -15.77 10.63 -19.87
C SER A 9 -14.75 9.87 -19.02
N SER A 10 -15.06 8.60 -18.71
CA SER A 10 -14.11 7.70 -18.06
C SER A 10 -12.83 7.48 -18.89
N VAL A 11 -12.96 7.50 -20.22
CA VAL A 11 -11.83 7.38 -21.14
C VAL A 11 -10.91 8.60 -21.06
N ASP A 12 -11.48 9.80 -20.98
CA ASP A 12 -10.70 11.04 -20.87
C ASP A 12 -9.89 11.07 -19.56
N ILE A 13 -10.50 10.70 -18.44
CA ILE A 13 -9.82 10.62 -17.14
C ILE A 13 -8.65 9.62 -17.20
N LYS A 14 -8.90 8.42 -17.72
CA LYS A 14 -7.87 7.38 -17.83
C LYS A 14 -6.74 7.78 -18.75
N SER A 15 -7.06 8.39 -19.88
CA SER A 15 -6.07 8.88 -20.85
C SER A 15 -5.21 9.98 -20.24
N LYS A 16 -5.85 10.94 -19.57
CA LYS A 16 -5.14 12.03 -18.90
C LYS A 16 -4.23 11.53 -17.77
N ALA A 17 -4.71 10.64 -16.91
CA ALA A 17 -3.89 10.08 -15.84
C ALA A 17 -2.68 9.30 -16.38
N LYS A 18 -2.82 8.57 -17.49
CA LYS A 18 -1.70 7.89 -18.17
C LYS A 18 -0.73 8.88 -18.80
N GLU A 19 -1.22 9.94 -19.45
CA GLU A 19 -0.38 11.03 -19.98
C GLU A 19 0.47 11.68 -18.88
N LEU A 20 -0.11 11.85 -17.69
CA LEU A 20 0.56 12.39 -16.52
C LEU A 20 1.56 11.42 -15.85
N GLY A 21 1.53 10.13 -16.20
CA GLY A 21 2.52 9.16 -15.76
C GLY A 21 2.02 7.96 -14.98
N ALA A 22 0.71 7.77 -14.80
CA ALA A 22 0.17 6.54 -14.23
C ALA A 22 0.35 5.35 -15.19
N ASP A 23 0.73 4.18 -14.68
CA ASP A 23 0.86 2.98 -15.50
C ASP A 23 -0.49 2.26 -15.68
N LEU A 24 -1.30 2.18 -14.61
CA LEU A 24 -2.66 1.65 -14.66
C LEU A 24 -3.63 2.64 -14.02
N VAL A 25 -4.84 2.71 -14.58
CA VAL A 25 -5.91 3.59 -14.08
C VAL A 25 -7.24 2.88 -14.18
N GLY A 26 -8.01 2.91 -13.10
CA GLY A 26 -9.37 2.41 -13.05
C GLY A 26 -10.29 3.36 -12.28
N ILE A 27 -11.59 3.26 -12.50
CA ILE A 27 -12.59 4.13 -11.88
C ILE A 27 -13.56 3.27 -11.08
N ALA A 28 -13.59 3.50 -9.77
CA ALA A 28 -14.50 2.85 -8.84
C ALA A 28 -15.69 3.75 -8.51
N ASP A 29 -16.79 3.13 -8.08
CA ASP A 29 -17.95 3.82 -7.55
C ASP A 29 -17.65 4.30 -6.11
N GLY A 30 -17.73 5.61 -5.88
CA GLY A 30 -17.55 6.19 -4.56
C GLY A 30 -18.59 5.71 -3.55
N ALA A 31 -19.82 5.47 -3.99
CA ALA A 31 -20.87 4.96 -3.11
C ALA A 31 -20.56 3.54 -2.62
N ALA A 32 -20.03 2.67 -3.49
CA ALA A 32 -19.61 1.32 -3.12
C ALA A 32 -18.46 1.31 -2.13
N LEU A 33 -17.60 2.34 -2.17
CA LEU A 33 -16.45 2.51 -1.26
C LEU A 33 -16.78 3.31 0.00
N GLY A 34 -17.99 3.87 0.10
CA GLY A 34 -18.41 4.68 1.24
C GLY A 34 -17.62 5.97 1.40
N THR A 35 -17.15 6.57 0.31
CA THR A 35 -16.23 7.73 0.33
C THR A 35 -16.84 9.02 0.90
N SER A 36 -18.14 9.08 1.12
CA SER A 36 -18.83 10.24 1.71
C SER A 36 -18.32 10.62 3.12
N HIS A 37 -17.64 9.69 3.81
CA HIS A 37 -17.05 9.95 5.14
C HIS A 37 -15.69 10.62 5.08
N ILE A 38 -15.03 10.63 3.91
CA ILE A 38 -13.67 11.18 3.75
C ILE A 38 -13.73 12.71 3.75
N THR A 39 -14.75 13.27 3.14
CA THR A 39 -14.92 14.69 2.94
C THR A 39 -16.39 15.03 2.63
N GLU A 40 -16.77 16.31 2.79
CA GLU A 40 -18.07 16.82 2.35
C GLU A 40 -18.18 16.96 0.83
N LEU A 41 -17.10 16.66 0.10
CA LEU A 41 -17.14 16.61 -1.35
C LEU A 41 -18.11 15.52 -1.80
N ASP A 42 -18.94 15.82 -2.81
CA ASP A 42 -19.77 14.83 -3.49
C ASP A 42 -18.89 13.88 -4.32
N GLY A 43 -18.28 12.94 -3.63
CA GLY A 43 -17.29 12.00 -4.16
C GLY A 43 -17.95 10.83 -4.87
N LYS A 44 -18.50 11.08 -6.07
CA LYS A 44 -19.21 10.08 -6.86
C LYS A 44 -18.30 8.99 -7.41
N ARG A 45 -17.05 9.35 -7.70
CA ARG A 45 -16.08 8.43 -8.31
C ARG A 45 -14.73 8.51 -7.63
N VAL A 46 -14.05 7.39 -7.60
CA VAL A 46 -12.65 7.29 -7.19
C VAL A 46 -11.84 6.80 -8.39
N SER A 47 -11.02 7.69 -8.94
CA SER A 47 -10.01 7.30 -9.93
C SER A 47 -8.83 6.72 -9.18
N VAL A 48 -8.58 5.43 -9.34
CA VAL A 48 -7.45 4.74 -8.71
C VAL A 48 -6.31 4.67 -9.71
N LEU A 49 -5.18 5.24 -9.34
CA LEU A 49 -3.96 5.26 -10.12
C LEU A 49 -2.98 4.25 -9.54
N ALA A 50 -2.31 3.52 -10.42
CA ALA A 50 -1.23 2.63 -10.03
C ALA A 50 0.05 2.99 -10.78
N LYS A 51 1.17 3.07 -10.04
CA LYS A 51 2.52 3.25 -10.57
C LYS A 51 3.33 1.99 -10.31
N ARG A 52 3.92 1.42 -11.35
CA ARG A 52 4.80 0.25 -11.20
C ARG A 52 6.07 0.61 -10.45
N LEU A 53 6.52 -0.30 -9.64
CA LEU A 53 7.86 -0.24 -9.03
C LEU A 53 8.93 -0.61 -10.07
N ASN A 54 10.13 -0.07 -9.92
CA ASN A 54 11.17 -0.38 -10.88
C ASN A 54 11.67 -1.83 -10.72
N GLU A 55 11.98 -2.50 -11.83
CA GLU A 55 12.36 -3.91 -11.85
C GLU A 55 13.73 -4.15 -11.20
N GLY A 56 14.64 -3.17 -11.27
CA GLY A 56 15.98 -3.29 -10.69
C GLY A 56 15.92 -3.56 -9.19
N VAL A 57 14.97 -2.92 -8.52
CA VAL A 57 14.76 -3.10 -7.07
C VAL A 57 14.24 -4.51 -6.74
N ALA A 58 13.34 -5.05 -7.56
CA ALA A 58 12.82 -6.41 -7.38
C ALA A 58 13.89 -7.50 -7.59
N ARG A 59 14.94 -7.21 -8.37
CA ARG A 59 16.04 -8.12 -8.68
C ARG A 59 17.15 -8.15 -7.63
N ILE A 60 17.11 -7.30 -6.61
CA ILE A 60 18.10 -7.32 -5.53
C ILE A 60 17.93 -8.60 -4.71
N ARG A 61 18.93 -9.51 -4.79
CA ARG A 61 18.88 -10.82 -4.14
C ARG A 61 18.98 -10.72 -2.62
N ARG A 62 19.89 -9.86 -2.14
CA ARG A 62 20.01 -9.59 -0.71
C ARG A 62 19.08 -8.50 -0.32
N TRP A 63 18.53 -8.62 0.86
CA TRP A 63 17.71 -7.61 1.43
C TRP A 63 18.54 -6.33 1.64
N ASP A 64 18.26 -5.32 0.86
CA ASP A 64 18.80 -3.99 1.03
C ASP A 64 17.65 -2.99 1.08
N ASP A 65 17.21 -2.73 2.30
CA ASP A 65 16.06 -1.88 2.55
C ASP A 65 16.30 -0.44 2.07
N ARG A 66 17.54 0.05 2.09
CA ARG A 66 17.85 1.43 1.70
C ARG A 66 17.57 1.68 0.22
N HIS A 67 18.05 0.79 -0.66
CA HIS A 67 17.81 0.95 -2.09
C HIS A 67 16.34 0.77 -2.45
N LYS A 68 15.69 -0.23 -1.90
CA LYS A 68 14.25 -0.45 -2.12
C LYS A 68 13.45 0.74 -1.64
N TYR A 69 13.72 1.16 -0.44
CA TYR A 69 13.08 2.26 0.21
C TYR A 69 13.17 3.56 -0.60
N TYR A 70 14.38 3.98 -0.97
CA TYR A 70 14.61 5.20 -1.73
C TYR A 70 13.88 5.21 -3.09
N ASN A 71 13.91 4.07 -3.79
CA ASN A 71 13.21 3.95 -5.08
C ASN A 71 11.69 3.97 -4.92
N ASP A 72 11.17 3.34 -3.87
CA ASP A 72 9.73 3.32 -3.59
C ASP A 72 9.23 4.72 -3.20
N GLU A 73 10.02 5.48 -2.41
CA GLU A 73 9.73 6.86 -2.05
C GLU A 73 9.64 7.77 -3.28
N LEU A 74 10.61 7.69 -4.19
CA LEU A 74 10.57 8.46 -5.43
C LEU A 74 9.40 8.07 -6.34
N THR A 75 9.08 6.79 -6.39
CA THR A 75 7.92 6.30 -7.15
C THR A 75 6.62 6.82 -6.55
N LEU A 76 6.53 6.87 -5.21
CA LEU A 76 5.38 7.42 -4.51
C LEU A 76 5.23 8.93 -4.76
N THR A 77 6.31 9.70 -4.63
CA THR A 77 6.30 11.14 -4.91
C THR A 77 5.82 11.43 -6.33
N HIS A 78 6.32 10.70 -7.32
CA HIS A 78 5.87 10.85 -8.69
C HIS A 78 4.37 10.50 -8.86
N LEU A 79 3.88 9.50 -8.14
CA LEU A 79 2.45 9.13 -8.17
C LEU A 79 1.57 10.20 -7.50
N GLU A 80 2.04 10.81 -6.41
CA GLU A 80 1.36 11.91 -5.74
C GLU A 80 1.29 13.15 -6.63
N GLU A 81 2.37 13.52 -7.30
CA GLU A 81 2.40 14.60 -8.29
C GLU A 81 1.44 14.32 -9.44
N THR A 82 1.47 13.12 -10.01
CA THR A 82 0.53 12.67 -11.05
C THR A 82 -0.93 12.82 -10.59
N SER A 83 -1.22 12.49 -9.33
CA SER A 83 -2.55 12.59 -8.76
C SER A 83 -2.99 14.05 -8.59
N LEU A 84 -2.08 14.93 -8.17
CA LEU A 84 -2.33 16.35 -8.02
C LEU A 84 -2.64 17.02 -9.37
N GLU A 85 -1.86 16.72 -10.40
CA GLU A 85 -2.08 17.23 -11.75
C GLU A 85 -3.43 16.75 -12.33
N LEU A 86 -3.83 15.51 -12.01
CA LEU A 86 -5.17 15.02 -12.38
C LEU A 86 -6.29 15.79 -11.66
N VAL A 87 -6.10 16.12 -10.39
CA VAL A 87 -7.05 16.97 -9.64
C VAL A 87 -7.21 18.32 -10.33
N TYR A 88 -6.13 19.02 -10.63
CA TYR A 88 -6.18 20.32 -11.30
C TYR A 88 -6.88 20.24 -12.66
N TRP A 89 -6.60 19.23 -13.46
CA TRP A 89 -7.26 19.03 -14.74
C TRP A 89 -8.77 18.80 -14.58
N LEU A 90 -9.21 18.04 -13.57
CA LEU A 90 -10.64 17.83 -13.28
C LEU A 90 -11.31 19.14 -12.83
N GLU A 91 -10.64 19.93 -12.01
CA GLU A 91 -11.14 21.24 -11.56
C GLU A 91 -11.24 22.23 -12.72
N GLU A 92 -10.29 22.25 -13.65
CA GLU A 92 -10.37 23.03 -14.89
C GLU A 92 -11.54 22.60 -15.80
N CYS A 93 -11.95 21.34 -15.69
CA CYS A 93 -13.17 20.83 -16.32
C CYS A 93 -14.45 21.18 -15.54
N GLY A 94 -14.34 21.79 -14.36
CA GLY A 94 -15.46 22.21 -13.52
C GLY A 94 -15.94 21.14 -12.54
N TYR A 95 -15.10 20.14 -12.21
CA TYR A 95 -15.41 19.07 -11.27
C TYR A 95 -14.45 19.11 -10.08
N PRO A 96 -14.90 19.55 -8.90
CA PRO A 96 -14.10 19.47 -7.69
C PRO A 96 -13.57 18.08 -7.45
N ALA A 97 -12.29 17.97 -7.09
CA ALA A 97 -11.61 16.71 -6.87
C ALA A 97 -10.58 16.82 -5.73
N LEU A 98 -10.26 15.71 -5.10
CA LEU A 98 -9.31 15.64 -3.99
C LEU A 98 -8.44 14.39 -4.12
N ILE A 99 -7.15 14.52 -3.75
CA ILE A 99 -6.28 13.35 -3.59
C ILE A 99 -6.68 12.61 -2.31
N VAL A 100 -6.80 11.29 -2.41
CA VAL A 100 -6.80 10.42 -1.24
C VAL A 100 -5.36 10.04 -0.96
N PRO A 101 -4.76 10.49 0.15
CA PRO A 101 -3.36 10.23 0.45
C PRO A 101 -3.06 8.74 0.50
N PRO A 102 -2.03 8.25 -0.21
CA PRO A 102 -1.75 6.82 -0.29
C PRO A 102 -1.19 6.23 1.00
N THR A 103 -0.56 7.05 1.83
CA THR A 103 0.18 6.60 3.01
C THR A 103 -0.18 7.33 4.31
N HIS A 104 -0.96 8.40 4.23
CA HIS A 104 -1.34 9.16 5.42
C HIS A 104 -2.50 8.46 6.13
N VAL A 105 -2.26 8.18 7.39
CA VAL A 105 -3.29 7.68 8.31
C VAL A 105 -4.09 8.85 8.89
N SER A 106 -5.30 8.59 9.33
CA SER A 106 -6.07 9.60 10.05
C SER A 106 -5.48 9.83 11.45
N PRO A 107 -5.00 11.05 11.78
CA PRO A 107 -4.49 11.32 13.13
C PRO A 107 -5.54 11.07 14.21
N SER A 108 -6.82 11.19 13.88
CA SER A 108 -7.93 10.93 14.79
C SER A 108 -8.13 9.45 15.13
N SER A 109 -7.49 8.52 14.40
CA SER A 109 -7.54 7.09 14.68
C SER A 109 -6.59 6.64 15.78
N TYR A 110 -5.57 7.45 16.12
CA TYR A 110 -4.61 7.13 17.17
C TYR A 110 -5.24 7.13 18.57
N ARG A 111 -5.09 6.04 19.31
CA ARG A 111 -5.67 5.84 20.64
C ARG A 111 -4.64 5.82 21.78
N GLY A 112 -3.40 6.13 21.49
CA GLY A 112 -2.31 6.19 22.46
C GLY A 112 -1.44 4.94 22.55
N ASP A 113 -1.70 3.93 21.73
CA ASP A 113 -0.86 2.75 21.59
C ASP A 113 0.12 2.92 20.43
N PRO A 114 1.44 3.02 20.66
CA PRO A 114 2.43 3.15 19.59
C PRO A 114 2.49 1.94 18.63
N ASP A 115 2.03 0.78 19.04
CA ASP A 115 1.97 -0.44 18.24
C ASP A 115 0.65 -0.59 17.49
N GLU A 116 -0.30 0.33 17.66
CA GLU A 116 -1.57 0.30 16.96
C GLU A 116 -1.38 0.46 15.45
N HIS A 117 -2.01 -0.42 14.67
CA HIS A 117 -2.08 -0.24 13.23
C HIS A 117 -3.11 0.85 12.90
N LEU A 118 -2.62 1.95 12.35
CA LEU A 118 -3.49 3.06 11.94
C LEU A 118 -4.00 2.83 10.51
N GLU A 119 -5.31 2.91 10.35
CA GLU A 119 -5.95 2.78 9.05
C GLU A 119 -5.82 4.06 8.22
N THR A 120 -5.73 3.89 6.90
CA THR A 120 -5.79 4.99 5.94
C THR A 120 -7.24 5.46 5.76
N MET A 121 -7.41 6.68 5.22
CA MET A 121 -8.75 7.25 4.94
C MET A 121 -9.58 6.38 3.99
N LEU A 122 -8.91 5.68 3.08
CA LEU A 122 -9.52 4.73 2.14
C LEU A 122 -8.57 3.56 1.92
N SER A 123 -9.09 2.34 1.95
CA SER A 123 -8.30 1.17 1.56
C SER A 123 -8.08 1.16 0.05
N LEU A 124 -6.95 1.69 -0.40
CA LEU A 124 -6.60 1.76 -1.82
C LEU A 124 -6.53 0.39 -2.50
N PRO A 125 -6.05 -0.71 -1.87
CA PRO A 125 -6.13 -2.03 -2.49
C PRO A 125 -7.56 -2.46 -2.80
N HIS A 126 -8.52 -2.20 -1.91
CA HIS A 126 -9.93 -2.50 -2.16
C HIS A 126 -10.53 -1.58 -3.23
N ALA A 127 -10.20 -0.28 -3.19
CA ALA A 127 -10.60 0.65 -4.24
C ALA A 127 -10.09 0.22 -5.62
N ALA A 128 -8.86 -0.28 -5.69
CA ALA A 128 -8.28 -0.81 -6.93
C ALA A 128 -8.97 -2.08 -7.43
N VAL A 129 -9.45 -2.95 -6.51
CA VAL A 129 -10.27 -4.10 -6.88
C VAL A 129 -11.60 -3.65 -7.48
N GLU A 130 -12.30 -2.72 -6.81
CA GLU A 130 -13.58 -2.18 -7.32
C GLU A 130 -13.39 -1.40 -8.64
N ALA A 131 -12.22 -0.79 -8.84
CA ALA A 131 -11.82 -0.15 -10.09
C ALA A 131 -11.33 -1.12 -11.19
N GLY A 132 -11.41 -2.44 -10.97
CA GLY A 132 -11.05 -3.46 -11.95
C GLY A 132 -9.55 -3.60 -12.24
N LEU A 133 -8.66 -3.03 -11.42
CA LEU A 133 -7.22 -3.09 -11.64
C LEU A 133 -6.59 -4.44 -11.28
N GLY A 134 -7.28 -5.26 -10.50
CA GLY A 134 -6.76 -6.54 -10.08
C GLY A 134 -7.60 -7.22 -9.02
N THR A 135 -6.99 -8.15 -8.27
CA THR A 135 -7.60 -8.88 -7.15
C THR A 135 -6.68 -8.86 -5.94
N LEU A 136 -7.20 -9.07 -4.73
CA LEU A 136 -6.34 -9.19 -3.56
C LEU A 136 -5.61 -10.53 -3.53
N GLY A 137 -4.35 -10.49 -3.12
CA GLY A 137 -3.56 -11.69 -2.82
C GLY A 137 -3.76 -12.20 -1.40
N LEU A 138 -3.26 -13.41 -1.12
CA LEU A 138 -3.23 -14.00 0.23
C LEU A 138 -2.59 -13.06 1.26
N ASN A 139 -1.67 -12.21 0.83
CA ASN A 139 -0.97 -11.21 1.64
C ASN A 139 -1.71 -9.85 1.70
N LEU A 140 -2.96 -9.78 1.26
CA LEU A 140 -3.80 -8.57 1.21
C LEU A 140 -3.25 -7.42 0.35
N GLN A 141 -2.30 -7.69 -0.54
CA GLN A 141 -1.86 -6.70 -1.54
C GLN A 141 -2.68 -6.85 -2.82
N LEU A 142 -2.88 -5.74 -3.53
CA LEU A 142 -3.42 -5.78 -4.87
C LEU A 142 -2.47 -6.58 -5.77
N LEU A 143 -3.02 -7.47 -6.57
CA LEU A 143 -2.33 -8.18 -7.65
C LEU A 143 -2.89 -7.69 -8.97
N THR A 144 -2.07 -7.08 -9.81
CA THR A 144 -2.42 -6.72 -11.19
C THR A 144 -1.92 -7.79 -12.15
N LYS A 145 -2.51 -7.87 -13.35
CA LYS A 145 -2.07 -8.82 -14.39
C LYS A 145 -0.66 -8.48 -14.89
N GLU A 146 -0.38 -7.19 -15.01
CA GLU A 146 0.85 -6.68 -15.60
C GLU A 146 2.02 -6.74 -14.62
N TYR A 147 1.82 -6.26 -13.40
CA TYR A 147 2.91 -6.02 -12.45
C TYR A 147 2.79 -6.85 -11.16
N GLY A 148 1.73 -7.67 -11.02
CA GLY A 148 1.44 -8.34 -9.76
C GLY A 148 1.31 -7.34 -8.61
N PRO A 149 1.92 -7.60 -7.45
CA PRO A 149 1.86 -6.69 -6.30
C PRO A 149 2.92 -5.55 -6.33
N ARG A 150 3.65 -5.42 -7.42
CA ARG A 150 4.75 -4.44 -7.54
C ARG A 150 4.27 -3.10 -8.10
N VAL A 151 3.25 -2.56 -7.45
CA VAL A 151 2.65 -1.25 -7.74
C VAL A 151 2.45 -0.46 -6.46
N LEU A 152 2.54 0.85 -6.57
CA LEU A 152 2.02 1.80 -5.58
C LEU A 152 0.70 2.34 -6.08
N LEU A 153 -0.20 2.65 -5.17
CA LEU A 153 -1.56 3.09 -5.44
C LEU A 153 -1.81 4.48 -4.90
N ALA A 154 -2.56 5.28 -5.64
CA ALA A 154 -3.13 6.53 -5.17
C ALA A 154 -4.60 6.61 -5.62
N GLY A 155 -5.38 7.46 -4.97
CA GLY A 155 -6.78 7.70 -5.31
C GLY A 155 -7.05 9.18 -5.54
N VAL A 156 -7.89 9.49 -6.51
CA VAL A 156 -8.47 10.83 -6.72
C VAL A 156 -9.97 10.71 -6.61
N LEU A 157 -10.51 11.31 -5.54
CA LEU A 157 -11.94 11.43 -5.30
C LEU A 157 -12.48 12.57 -6.14
N CYS A 158 -13.56 12.35 -6.89
CA CYS A 158 -14.09 13.33 -7.82
C CYS A 158 -15.62 13.37 -7.82
N SER A 159 -16.17 14.56 -8.03
CA SER A 159 -17.60 14.80 -8.16
C SER A 159 -18.17 14.49 -9.56
N VAL A 160 -17.33 14.14 -10.53
CA VAL A 160 -17.77 13.78 -11.88
C VAL A 160 -18.51 12.44 -11.88
N GLU A 161 -19.59 12.34 -12.63
CA GLU A 161 -20.37 11.12 -12.79
C GLU A 161 -20.06 10.50 -14.15
N VAL A 162 -19.16 9.51 -14.13
CA VAL A 162 -18.73 8.75 -15.31
C VAL A 162 -18.95 7.26 -15.10
N GLU A 163 -18.85 6.49 -16.16
CA GLU A 163 -18.94 5.02 -16.08
C GLU A 163 -17.79 4.45 -15.22
N CYS A 164 -18.14 3.54 -14.30
CA CYS A 164 -17.19 2.82 -13.48
C CYS A 164 -16.67 1.57 -14.18
N ASP A 165 -15.46 1.16 -13.82
CA ASP A 165 -14.96 -0.16 -14.20
C ASP A 165 -15.62 -1.25 -13.37
N ARG A 166 -15.50 -2.49 -13.82
CA ARG A 166 -16.02 -3.65 -13.11
C ARG A 166 -14.90 -4.43 -12.46
N PRO A 167 -15.10 -4.93 -11.21
CA PRO A 167 -14.16 -5.82 -10.58
C PRO A 167 -13.85 -7.04 -11.46
N MET A 168 -12.61 -7.54 -11.36
CA MET A 168 -12.21 -8.75 -12.08
C MET A 168 -12.96 -9.98 -11.56
N ALA A 169 -13.45 -10.84 -12.45
CA ALA A 169 -14.15 -12.06 -12.09
C ALA A 169 -13.20 -13.16 -11.57
N GLU A 170 -11.99 -13.25 -12.12
CA GLU A 170 -11.01 -14.29 -11.80
C GLU A 170 -9.96 -13.78 -10.83
N ALA A 171 -9.73 -14.56 -9.75
CA ALA A 171 -8.66 -14.28 -8.80
C ALA A 171 -7.29 -14.59 -9.42
N LEU A 172 -6.36 -13.64 -9.30
CA LEU A 172 -4.99 -13.80 -9.76
C LEU A 172 -4.12 -14.62 -8.79
N CYS A 173 -4.50 -14.65 -7.52
CA CYS A 173 -3.78 -15.36 -6.47
C CYS A 173 -4.12 -16.87 -6.48
N LYS A 174 -3.09 -17.72 -6.48
CA LYS A 174 -3.24 -19.17 -6.31
C LYS A 174 -3.48 -19.59 -4.84
N GLY A 175 -3.57 -18.64 -3.92
CA GLY A 175 -3.79 -18.89 -2.49
C GLY A 175 -2.72 -19.77 -1.85
N PRO A 176 -3.11 -20.63 -0.90
CA PRO A 176 -2.20 -21.54 -0.19
C PRO A 176 -1.41 -22.47 -1.11
N ALA A 177 -1.93 -22.83 -2.28
CA ALA A 177 -1.22 -23.66 -3.25
C ALA A 177 0.12 -23.05 -3.71
N CYS A 178 0.27 -21.71 -3.63
CA CYS A 178 1.52 -21.01 -3.84
C CYS A 178 2.25 -20.72 -2.52
N GLY A 179 1.60 -20.00 -1.59
CA GLY A 179 2.04 -19.68 -0.24
C GLY A 179 3.38 -18.94 -0.09
N ARG A 180 4.03 -18.51 -1.18
CA ARG A 180 5.37 -17.87 -1.13
C ARG A 180 5.43 -16.64 -0.23
N CYS A 181 4.40 -15.81 -0.26
CA CYS A 181 4.32 -14.59 0.56
C CYS A 181 4.28 -14.89 2.07
N LEU A 182 3.64 -16.00 2.47
CA LEU A 182 3.63 -16.47 3.83
C LEU A 182 5.00 -17.00 4.24
N LYS A 183 5.59 -17.86 3.40
CA LYS A 183 6.91 -18.46 3.69
C LYS A 183 8.00 -17.42 3.89
N THR A 184 8.01 -16.38 3.07
CA THR A 184 9.04 -15.32 3.09
C THR A 184 8.85 -14.26 4.15
N CYS A 185 7.69 -14.21 4.84
CA CYS A 185 7.43 -13.14 5.79
C CYS A 185 8.32 -13.26 7.04
N PRO A 186 9.29 -12.35 7.27
CA PRO A 186 10.20 -12.46 8.41
C PRO A 186 9.50 -12.20 9.76
N ALA A 187 8.43 -11.40 9.74
CA ALA A 187 7.60 -11.13 10.92
C ALA A 187 6.51 -12.17 11.15
N ASP A 188 6.42 -13.20 10.30
CA ASP A 188 5.32 -14.17 10.31
C ASP A 188 3.91 -13.56 10.32
N ALA A 189 3.78 -12.35 9.75
CA ALA A 189 2.57 -11.55 9.77
C ALA A 189 1.51 -11.96 8.73
N VAL A 190 1.89 -12.71 7.68
CA VAL A 190 0.95 -13.16 6.64
C VAL A 190 0.23 -14.42 7.12
N LYS A 191 -1.08 -14.35 7.19
CA LYS A 191 -1.98 -15.46 7.57
C LYS A 191 -2.88 -15.84 6.38
N GLU A 192 -3.87 -16.71 6.57
CA GLU A 192 -4.83 -17.07 5.52
C GLU A 192 -5.83 -15.92 5.29
N TRP A 193 -5.61 -15.14 4.23
CA TRP A 193 -6.43 -13.97 3.87
C TRP A 193 -6.55 -12.94 5.00
N GLU A 194 -5.51 -12.87 5.83
CA GLU A 194 -5.42 -12.00 6.97
C GLU A 194 -3.96 -11.56 7.17
N ARG A 195 -3.76 -10.45 7.87
CA ARG A 195 -2.44 -9.95 8.23
C ARG A 195 -2.44 -9.51 9.69
N ASP A 196 -1.44 -9.95 10.42
CA ASP A 196 -1.07 -9.37 11.69
C ASP A 196 -0.36 -8.04 11.40
N TRP A 197 -1.17 -6.97 11.39
CA TRP A 197 -0.68 -5.63 11.05
C TRP A 197 0.35 -5.10 12.04
N PRO A 198 0.18 -5.20 13.38
CA PRO A 198 1.20 -4.77 14.33
C PRO A 198 2.56 -5.44 14.09
N SER A 199 2.59 -6.76 13.92
CA SER A 199 3.83 -7.47 13.60
C SER A 199 4.44 -7.06 12.26
N CYS A 200 3.59 -6.84 11.24
CA CYS A 200 4.04 -6.36 9.94
C CYS A 200 4.62 -4.94 10.04
N ASP A 201 3.93 -4.03 10.71
CA ASP A 201 4.32 -2.63 10.82
C ASP A 201 5.62 -2.46 11.60
N ARG A 202 5.76 -3.18 12.70
CA ARG A 202 6.98 -3.18 13.51
C ARG A 202 8.20 -3.64 12.70
N TYR A 203 8.03 -4.63 11.82
CA TYR A 203 9.12 -5.11 10.97
C TYR A 203 9.39 -4.21 9.75
N ARG A 204 8.33 -3.74 9.07
CA ARG A 204 8.49 -2.91 7.86
C ARG A 204 8.94 -1.47 8.15
N SER A 205 8.70 -0.99 9.36
CA SER A 205 9.03 0.37 9.79
C SER A 205 9.90 0.35 11.04
N PRO A 206 11.14 -0.18 10.95
CA PRO A 206 12.01 -0.35 12.11
C PRO A 206 12.43 0.97 12.76
N HIS A 207 12.17 2.08 12.13
CA HIS A 207 12.42 3.43 12.65
C HIS A 207 11.12 4.27 12.66
N GLY A 208 9.97 3.61 12.75
CA GLY A 208 8.66 4.23 12.84
C GLY A 208 8.33 4.73 14.25
N PHE A 209 7.07 5.15 14.44
CA PHE A 209 6.62 5.79 15.68
C PHE A 209 6.78 4.89 16.93
N ALA A 210 6.50 3.59 16.81
CA ALA A 210 6.70 2.63 17.89
C ALA A 210 8.16 2.58 18.38
N GLN A 211 9.12 2.54 17.45
CA GLN A 211 10.55 2.53 17.77
C GLN A 211 11.02 3.88 18.35
N LEU A 212 10.49 5.00 17.81
CA LEU A 212 10.76 6.31 18.39
C LEU A 212 10.32 6.37 19.85
N THR A 213 9.10 5.93 20.14
CA THR A 213 8.56 5.91 21.50
C THR A 213 9.39 5.02 22.42
N GLU A 214 9.75 3.82 21.99
CA GLU A 214 10.61 2.91 22.75
C GLU A 214 12.00 3.52 23.03
N HIS A 215 12.60 4.16 22.04
CA HIS A 215 13.90 4.83 22.19
C HIS A 215 13.83 6.00 23.18
N LEU A 216 12.78 6.83 23.10
CA LEU A 216 12.57 7.93 24.05
C LEU A 216 12.30 7.43 25.48
N MET A 217 11.58 6.32 25.64
CA MET A 217 11.36 5.69 26.94
C MET A 217 12.66 5.14 27.53
N LYS A 218 13.51 4.48 26.75
CA LYS A 218 14.85 4.03 27.17
C LYS A 218 15.68 5.22 27.66
N PHE A 219 15.68 6.31 26.90
CA PHE A 219 16.40 7.54 27.28
C PHE A 219 15.86 8.15 28.58
N ALA A 220 14.53 8.23 28.74
CA ALA A 220 13.90 8.83 29.91
C ALA A 220 14.12 8.01 31.20
N GLN A 221 14.21 6.69 31.07
CA GLN A 221 14.40 5.77 32.21
C GLN A 221 15.87 5.54 32.59
N GLU A 222 16.81 5.92 31.73
CA GLU A 222 18.25 5.74 32.01
C GLU A 222 18.74 6.74 33.05
N PRO A 223 19.19 6.28 34.23
CA PRO A 223 19.64 7.15 35.32
C PRO A 223 21.04 7.75 35.09
N ASP A 224 21.90 7.07 34.35
CA ASP A 224 23.28 7.50 34.11
C ASP A 224 23.38 8.53 32.97
N ALA A 225 23.98 9.68 33.29
CA ALA A 225 24.13 10.78 32.32
C ALA A 225 25.07 10.44 31.15
N ALA A 226 26.07 9.58 31.35
CA ALA A 226 26.98 9.16 30.29
C ALA A 226 26.27 8.17 29.34
N GLN A 227 25.46 7.26 29.90
CA GLN A 227 24.64 6.34 29.12
C GLN A 227 23.56 7.10 28.31
N ARG A 228 22.86 8.08 28.91
CA ARG A 228 21.94 8.96 28.17
C ARG A 228 22.62 9.64 26.96
N LYS A 229 23.83 10.17 27.19
CA LYS A 229 24.60 10.79 26.11
C LYS A 229 24.97 9.79 25.01
N GLN A 230 25.23 8.55 25.37
CA GLN A 230 25.52 7.48 24.43
C GLN A 230 24.27 7.10 23.61
N LEU A 231 23.12 6.98 24.23
CA LEU A 231 21.84 6.73 23.55
C LEU A 231 21.52 7.82 22.52
N LEU A 232 21.68 9.10 22.87
CA LEU A 232 21.47 10.21 21.94
C LEU A 232 22.44 10.22 20.74
N ARG A 233 23.59 9.58 20.87
CA ARG A 233 24.61 9.47 19.81
C ARG A 233 24.62 8.12 19.11
N SER A 234 23.66 7.26 19.46
CA SER A 234 23.57 5.93 18.87
C SER A 234 23.15 5.98 17.39
N GLU A 235 23.40 4.89 16.70
CA GLU A 235 22.91 4.68 15.35
C GLU A 235 21.38 4.73 15.30
N ASP A 236 20.70 4.22 16.32
CA ASP A 236 19.23 4.29 16.42
C ASP A 236 18.72 5.72 16.41
N SER A 237 19.32 6.63 17.19
CA SER A 237 18.96 8.05 17.15
C SER A 237 19.13 8.66 15.78
N PHE A 238 20.23 8.33 15.09
CA PHE A 238 20.48 8.81 13.75
C PHE A 238 19.46 8.27 12.75
N ASN A 239 19.14 6.99 12.80
CA ASN A 239 18.17 6.34 11.91
C ASN A 239 16.75 6.87 12.15
N LEU A 240 16.35 7.09 13.40
CA LEU A 240 15.07 7.72 13.75
C LEU A 240 14.98 9.14 13.19
N TRP A 241 16.05 9.95 13.34
CA TRP A 241 16.10 11.28 12.76
C TRP A 241 16.02 11.28 11.23
N GLN A 242 16.75 10.37 10.55
CA GLN A 242 16.65 10.19 9.09
C GLN A 242 15.22 9.80 8.67
N SER A 243 14.59 8.94 9.44
CA SER A 243 13.22 8.51 9.20
C SER A 243 12.23 9.69 9.23
N ILE A 244 12.35 10.58 10.21
CA ILE A 244 11.51 11.78 10.32
C ILE A 244 11.74 12.72 9.14
N LEU A 245 12.99 12.97 8.77
CA LEU A 245 13.34 13.91 7.70
C LEU A 245 12.80 13.48 6.33
N ARG A 246 12.77 12.18 6.07
CA ARG A 246 12.42 11.65 4.77
C ARG A 246 11.04 11.03 4.69
N GLY A 247 10.25 11.10 5.76
CA GLY A 247 8.98 10.36 5.82
C GLY A 247 9.19 8.84 5.80
N ALA A 248 10.40 8.39 6.06
CA ALA A 248 10.86 7.02 5.88
C ALA A 248 10.12 5.99 6.72
N GLY A 249 9.51 6.39 7.82
CA GLY A 249 8.67 5.51 8.63
C GLY A 249 7.30 5.19 8.01
N VAL A 250 6.94 5.89 6.94
CA VAL A 250 5.62 5.79 6.30
C VAL A 250 5.67 4.93 5.04
N VAL A 251 6.77 4.99 4.29
CA VAL A 251 6.98 4.16 3.11
C VAL A 251 7.68 2.86 3.51
N THR A 252 7.18 1.78 3.08
CA THR A 252 7.45 0.45 3.56
C THR A 252 8.87 -0.04 3.26
N GLY A 253 9.71 -0.24 4.27
CA GLY A 253 11.01 -0.90 4.10
C GLY A 253 10.89 -2.37 3.66
N CYS A 254 9.89 -3.12 4.12
CA CYS A 254 9.74 -4.54 3.81
C CYS A 254 8.76 -4.79 2.66
N ARG A 255 9.26 -5.36 1.54
CA ARG A 255 8.46 -5.79 0.39
C ARG A 255 8.58 -7.27 0.08
N ARG A 256 9.13 -8.08 0.98
CA ARG A 256 9.42 -9.51 0.73
C ARG A 256 8.24 -10.26 0.13
N CYS A 257 7.04 -10.08 0.68
CA CYS A 257 5.85 -10.76 0.20
C CYS A 257 5.40 -10.29 -1.21
N ALA A 258 5.77 -9.09 -1.63
CA ALA A 258 5.56 -8.62 -3.00
C ALA A 258 6.63 -9.13 -3.96
N ASP A 259 7.90 -9.10 -3.52
CA ASP A 259 9.04 -9.47 -4.37
C ASP A 259 9.01 -10.95 -4.76
N VAL A 260 8.55 -11.86 -3.87
CA VAL A 260 8.47 -13.31 -4.16
C VAL A 260 7.18 -13.73 -4.87
N CYS A 261 6.25 -12.83 -5.10
CA CYS A 261 4.97 -13.15 -5.72
C CYS A 261 5.15 -13.41 -7.23
N PRO A 262 4.72 -14.58 -7.74
CA PRO A 262 4.90 -14.92 -9.16
C PRO A 262 3.90 -14.22 -10.09
N VAL A 263 2.87 -13.53 -9.55
CA VAL A 263 1.87 -12.83 -10.35
C VAL A 263 2.48 -11.60 -11.00
N GLY A 264 2.16 -11.39 -12.27
CA GLY A 264 2.66 -10.33 -13.13
C GLY A 264 3.23 -10.89 -14.43
N ALA A 265 3.18 -10.12 -15.53
CA ALA A 265 3.69 -10.54 -16.83
C ALA A 265 5.19 -10.87 -16.75
N ASP A 266 5.56 -12.05 -17.22
CA ASP A 266 6.95 -12.56 -17.29
C ASP A 266 7.71 -12.61 -15.93
N TYR A 267 7.06 -12.27 -14.83
CA TYR A 267 7.73 -12.17 -13.53
C TYR A 267 8.13 -13.54 -12.96
N GLU A 268 7.38 -14.58 -13.27
CA GLU A 268 7.73 -15.95 -12.84
C GLU A 268 9.09 -16.40 -13.37
N LYS A 269 9.44 -16.05 -14.60
CA LYS A 269 10.77 -16.31 -15.18
C LYS A 269 11.87 -15.53 -14.48
N MET A 270 11.61 -14.29 -14.12
CA MET A 270 12.55 -13.43 -13.40
C MET A 270 12.79 -13.92 -11.97
N LEU A 271 11.75 -14.42 -11.30
CA LEU A 271 11.83 -14.97 -9.95
C LEU A 271 12.64 -16.25 -9.88
N ALA A 272 12.62 -17.09 -10.93
CA ALA A 272 13.33 -18.35 -10.96
C ALA A 272 14.82 -18.17 -10.64
N ASP A 273 15.43 -17.06 -11.05
CA ASP A 273 16.84 -16.79 -10.82
C ASP A 273 17.14 -16.02 -9.53
N ALA A 274 16.20 -15.22 -9.03
CA ALA A 274 16.45 -14.29 -7.95
C ALA A 274 15.95 -14.74 -6.57
N HIS A 275 14.86 -15.50 -6.51
CA HIS A 275 14.17 -15.85 -5.27
C HIS A 275 13.73 -17.33 -5.21
N LEU A 276 14.57 -18.23 -5.70
CA LEU A 276 14.37 -19.68 -5.59
C LEU A 276 14.37 -20.13 -4.13
N GLU A 277 15.26 -19.57 -3.32
CA GLU A 277 15.37 -19.87 -1.92
C GLU A 277 14.62 -18.83 -1.08
N ILE A 278 13.83 -19.31 -0.14
CA ILE A 278 13.14 -18.52 0.85
C ILE A 278 13.71 -18.88 2.22
N PRO A 279 14.77 -18.17 2.66
CA PRO A 279 15.47 -18.52 3.90
C PRO A 279 14.60 -18.35 5.17
N GLU A 280 13.55 -17.55 5.10
CA GLU A 280 12.61 -17.34 6.21
C GLU A 280 11.54 -18.44 6.31
N ASN A 281 11.56 -19.44 5.42
CA ASN A 281 10.64 -20.56 5.49
C ASN A 281 11.00 -21.49 6.66
N THR A 282 9.97 -21.92 7.42
CA THR A 282 10.12 -22.83 8.57
C THR A 282 9.13 -23.98 8.49
N PRO A 283 9.40 -25.13 9.18
CA PRO A 283 8.45 -26.24 9.24
C PRO A 283 7.06 -25.85 9.77
N GLU A 284 6.99 -24.90 10.70
CA GLU A 284 5.73 -24.40 11.26
C GLU A 284 4.92 -23.64 10.20
N LYS A 285 5.57 -22.86 9.35
CA LYS A 285 4.94 -22.18 8.23
C LYS A 285 4.41 -23.15 7.19
N GLU A 286 5.16 -24.20 6.88
CA GLU A 286 4.72 -25.27 5.97
C GLU A 286 3.51 -26.01 6.52
N THR A 287 3.53 -26.36 7.82
CA THR A 287 2.41 -27.01 8.49
C THR A 287 1.16 -26.13 8.45
N ARG A 288 1.31 -24.86 8.78
CA ARG A 288 0.18 -23.90 8.74
C ARG A 288 -0.35 -23.72 7.32
N LEU A 289 0.51 -23.62 6.33
CA LEU A 289 0.12 -23.50 4.93
C LEU A 289 -0.67 -24.71 4.44
N ALA A 290 -0.25 -25.91 4.83
CA ALA A 290 -0.93 -27.15 4.48
C ALA A 290 -2.34 -27.28 5.13
N ALA A 291 -2.56 -26.59 6.25
CA ALA A 291 -3.84 -26.60 6.96
C ALA A 291 -4.84 -25.56 6.41
N MET A 292 -4.41 -24.67 5.51
CA MET A 292 -5.28 -23.62 4.95
C MET A 292 -6.29 -24.21 3.95
N THR A 293 -7.54 -23.72 4.00
CA THR A 293 -8.63 -24.20 3.13
C THR A 293 -8.48 -23.71 1.69
N GLY A 294 -7.83 -22.58 1.49
CA GLY A 294 -7.73 -21.92 0.19
C GLY A 294 -8.99 -21.16 -0.24
N GLU A 295 -10.05 -21.19 0.55
CA GLU A 295 -11.25 -20.42 0.27
C GLU A 295 -10.99 -18.92 0.42
N VAL A 296 -11.26 -18.16 -0.65
CA VAL A 296 -11.14 -16.70 -0.62
C VAL A 296 -12.39 -16.11 0.03
N PRO A 297 -12.29 -15.44 1.18
CA PRO A 297 -13.43 -14.81 1.81
C PRO A 297 -14.06 -13.76 0.88
N GLU A 298 -15.38 -13.59 0.94
CA GLU A 298 -16.10 -12.63 0.11
C GLU A 298 -15.55 -11.20 0.28
N ARG A 299 -15.22 -10.82 1.52
CA ARG A 299 -14.58 -9.54 1.87
C ARG A 299 -13.26 -9.25 1.11
N GLN A 300 -12.62 -10.28 0.56
CA GLN A 300 -11.39 -10.17 -0.23
C GLN A 300 -11.65 -10.13 -1.73
N ARG A 301 -12.85 -10.52 -2.16
CA ARG A 301 -13.26 -10.46 -3.58
C ARG A 301 -13.89 -9.13 -3.93
N ARG A 302 -14.56 -8.50 -2.97
CA ARG A 302 -15.22 -7.22 -3.12
C ARG A 302 -15.09 -6.42 -1.82
N PHE A 303 -15.18 -5.10 -1.90
CA PHE A 303 -15.29 -4.27 -0.71
C PHE A 303 -16.66 -4.53 -0.06
N VAL A 304 -16.69 -5.32 0.99
CA VAL A 304 -17.87 -5.59 1.78
C VAL A 304 -17.76 -4.83 3.09
N GLY A 305 -18.36 -3.67 3.13
CA GLY A 305 -18.55 -2.92 4.36
C GLY A 305 -17.79 -1.61 4.44
N ILE A 306 -18.45 -0.68 5.09
CA ILE A 306 -17.88 0.57 5.58
C ILE A 306 -16.71 0.20 6.49
N LEU A 307 -15.53 0.79 6.26
CA LEU A 307 -14.50 0.88 7.30
C LEU A 307 -15.24 1.24 8.58
N LYS A 308 -15.18 0.36 9.58
CA LYS A 308 -15.92 0.56 10.82
C LYS A 308 -15.64 1.97 11.27
N ARG A 309 -16.69 2.78 11.41
CA ARG A 309 -16.56 4.09 12.03
C ARG A 309 -15.91 3.88 13.39
N ILE A 310 -14.68 4.31 13.50
CA ILE A 310 -14.00 4.44 14.78
C ILE A 310 -14.56 5.66 15.50
#